data_4db9eebcbb37310444110bfb95c35b12
#
_entry.id   4db9eebcbb37310444110bfb95c35b12
#
_cell.length_a   1.000
_cell.length_b   1.000
_cell.length_c   1.000
_cell.angle_alpha   90.00
_cell.angle_beta   90.00
_cell.angle_gamma   90.00
#
_symmetry.space_group_name_H-M   'P 1'
#
loop_
_entity.id
_entity.type
_entity.pdbx_description
1 polymer ?
#
loop_
_entity_poly.entity_id
_entity_poly.type
_entity_poly.pdbx_seq_one_letter_code
_entity_poly.pdbx_strand_id
1 'polypeptide(L)'
;MKKTINYGLLMLVMLFSMASNIFADNKYGLKDNIQDGVILHCFDWTLADIQEEIPNIAKAGFTAVQTSPVHERAGKGSVWYDVYRPYDFKIGNGLGTEADLKALCAKAHEYGVKVIVDVVANHTDYGNVADRLKDQGLYHQPFDVGNWHDRHQVTFGKIGMWDLDTNNPTVQAIITPIRDKIAISCM
;
A
#
# COMPACT_ATOMS: atom_id res chain seq x y z
N MET A 1 8.11 -52.79 -27.85
CA MET A 1 7.25 -52.51 -26.71
C MET A 1 7.11 -50.97 -26.56
N LYS A 2 5.98 -50.41 -26.93
CA LYS A 2 5.70 -48.96 -26.76
C LYS A 2 5.21 -48.74 -25.34
N LYS A 3 5.93 -47.99 -24.52
CA LYS A 3 5.46 -47.55 -23.20
C LYS A 3 4.38 -46.47 -23.40
N THR A 4 3.13 -46.80 -23.15
CA THR A 4 2.03 -45.84 -23.05
C THR A 4 2.19 -45.09 -21.74
N ILE A 5 2.56 -43.82 -21.84
CA ILE A 5 2.56 -42.91 -20.68
C ILE A 5 1.11 -42.58 -20.32
N ASN A 6 0.73 -42.89 -19.10
CA ASN A 6 -0.65 -42.64 -18.62
C ASN A 6 -0.82 -41.16 -18.27
N TYR A 7 -1.23 -40.37 -19.27
CA TYR A 7 -1.43 -38.92 -19.15
C TYR A 7 -2.50 -38.52 -18.10
N GLY A 8 -3.42 -39.44 -17.77
CA GLY A 8 -4.43 -39.20 -16.75
C GLY A 8 -3.85 -39.06 -15.33
N LEU A 9 -2.82 -39.86 -15.02
CA LEU A 9 -2.14 -39.78 -13.72
C LEU A 9 -1.29 -38.51 -13.61
N LEU A 10 -0.66 -38.07 -14.71
CA LEU A 10 0.14 -36.84 -14.76
C LEU A 10 -0.75 -35.59 -14.61
N MET A 11 -1.93 -35.57 -15.23
CA MET A 11 -2.91 -34.49 -15.06
C MET A 11 -3.48 -34.42 -13.64
N LEU A 12 -3.74 -35.56 -13.00
CA LEU A 12 -4.23 -35.59 -11.62
C LEU A 12 -3.19 -35.07 -10.62
N VAL A 13 -1.91 -35.38 -10.83
CA VAL A 13 -0.80 -34.87 -9.98
C VAL A 13 -0.59 -33.37 -10.19
N MET A 14 -0.73 -32.84 -11.42
CA MET A 14 -0.65 -31.40 -11.66
C MET A 14 -1.85 -30.63 -11.07
N LEU A 15 -3.05 -31.19 -11.10
CA LEU A 15 -4.23 -30.57 -10.46
C LEU A 15 -4.13 -30.58 -8.93
N PHE A 16 -3.50 -31.59 -8.33
CA PHE A 16 -3.28 -31.65 -6.87
C PHE A 16 -2.19 -30.69 -6.40
N SER A 17 -1.17 -30.41 -7.22
CA SER A 17 -0.11 -29.46 -6.89
C SER A 17 -0.52 -27.98 -7.06
N MET A 18 -1.62 -27.69 -7.76
CA MET A 18 -2.18 -26.34 -7.88
C MET A 18 -3.19 -25.99 -6.77
N ALA A 19 -3.70 -26.98 -6.05
CA ALA A 19 -4.71 -26.76 -5.00
C ALA A 19 -4.13 -26.43 -3.62
N SER A 20 -2.81 -26.48 -3.44
CA SER A 20 -2.20 -26.33 -2.11
C SER A 20 -1.83 -24.91 -1.68
N ASN A 21 -2.19 -23.88 -2.44
CA ASN A 21 -1.78 -22.50 -2.13
C ASN A 21 -2.95 -21.51 -1.93
N ILE A 22 -4.18 -21.98 -1.66
CA ILE A 22 -5.36 -21.08 -1.61
C ILE A 22 -5.84 -20.77 -0.20
N PHE A 23 -5.38 -21.47 0.81
CA PHE A 23 -5.76 -21.18 2.19
C PHE A 23 -4.52 -20.84 3.00
N ALA A 24 -4.33 -19.56 3.29
CA ALA A 24 -3.49 -19.17 4.41
C ALA A 24 -3.95 -19.99 5.62
N ASP A 25 -3.03 -20.68 6.27
CA ASP A 25 -3.35 -21.46 7.47
C ASP A 25 -3.78 -20.47 8.55
N ASN A 26 -5.10 -20.29 8.70
CA ASN A 26 -5.68 -19.39 9.70
C ASN A 26 -5.52 -20.01 11.11
N LYS A 27 -4.28 -20.31 11.45
CA LYS A 27 -3.85 -20.98 12.67
C LYS A 27 -4.40 -20.32 13.93
N TYR A 28 -4.64 -19.01 13.88
CA TYR A 28 -5.11 -18.24 15.03
C TYR A 28 -6.60 -17.92 14.98
N GLY A 29 -7.35 -18.46 14.01
CA GLY A 29 -8.80 -18.24 13.88
C GLY A 29 -9.17 -16.79 13.60
N LEU A 30 -8.30 -16.06 12.88
CA LEU A 30 -8.52 -14.67 12.53
C LEU A 30 -9.76 -14.52 11.64
N LYS A 31 -10.49 -13.40 11.78
CA LYS A 31 -11.67 -13.13 10.98
C LYS A 31 -11.29 -12.77 9.54
N ASP A 32 -11.95 -13.39 8.56
CA ASP A 32 -11.71 -13.10 7.14
C ASP A 32 -12.25 -11.73 6.73
N ASN A 33 -13.41 -11.35 7.29
CA ASN A 33 -13.98 -10.04 7.03
C ASN A 33 -13.28 -8.99 7.90
N ILE A 34 -12.71 -7.96 7.26
CA ILE A 34 -12.01 -6.87 7.94
C ILE A 34 -12.92 -6.09 8.91
N GLN A 35 -14.23 -6.04 8.63
CA GLN A 35 -15.20 -5.33 9.48
C GLN A 35 -15.43 -6.06 10.83
N ASP A 36 -15.15 -7.35 10.88
CA ASP A 36 -15.29 -8.18 12.09
C ASP A 36 -13.95 -8.34 12.84
N GLY A 37 -12.92 -7.66 12.33
CA GLY A 37 -11.54 -7.79 12.80
C GLY A 37 -11.03 -6.62 13.60
N VAL A 38 -9.75 -6.68 13.94
CA VAL A 38 -9.00 -5.62 14.64
C VAL A 38 -7.78 -5.24 13.81
N ILE A 39 -7.59 -3.94 13.59
CA ILE A 39 -6.48 -3.37 12.83
C ILE A 39 -5.42 -2.85 13.78
N LEU A 40 -4.16 -3.25 13.60
CA LEU A 40 -3.02 -2.63 14.26
C LEU A 40 -2.44 -1.54 13.35
N HIS A 41 -2.47 -0.28 13.79
CA HIS A 41 -1.81 0.80 13.08
C HIS A 41 -0.32 0.83 13.45
N CYS A 42 0.53 0.36 12.55
CA CYS A 42 1.99 0.31 12.69
C CYS A 42 2.61 1.63 12.21
N PHE A 43 2.18 2.75 12.84
CA PHE A 43 2.64 4.08 12.47
C PHE A 43 4.13 4.24 12.74
N ASP A 44 4.89 4.71 11.75
CA ASP A 44 6.35 4.93 11.79
C ASP A 44 7.20 3.67 12.05
N TRP A 45 6.60 2.48 11.92
CA TRP A 45 7.35 1.23 11.92
C TRP A 45 7.95 0.99 10.54
N THR A 46 9.16 0.39 10.50
CA THR A 46 9.69 -0.08 9.23
C THR A 46 8.91 -1.29 8.72
N LEU A 47 8.85 -1.48 7.39
CA LEU A 47 8.18 -2.65 6.81
C LEU A 47 8.83 -3.96 7.28
N ALA A 48 10.14 -3.94 7.53
CA ALA A 48 10.88 -5.08 8.07
C ALA A 48 10.46 -5.40 9.52
N ASP A 49 10.32 -4.38 10.40
CA ASP A 49 9.88 -4.59 11.78
C ASP A 49 8.46 -5.15 11.83
N ILE A 50 7.55 -4.61 10.98
CA ILE A 50 6.18 -5.14 10.87
C ILE A 50 6.22 -6.60 10.43
N GLN A 51 7.04 -6.94 9.41
CA GLN A 51 7.18 -8.30 8.91
C GLN A 51 7.65 -9.27 10.01
N GLU A 52 8.64 -8.88 10.81
CA GLU A 52 9.16 -9.67 11.91
C GLU A 52 8.09 -9.94 12.97
N GLU A 53 7.25 -8.93 13.26
CA GLU A 53 6.21 -9.00 14.28
C GLU A 53 4.90 -9.67 13.82
N ILE A 54 4.71 -9.98 12.54
CA ILE A 54 3.47 -10.62 12.03
C ILE A 54 3.06 -11.86 12.84
N PRO A 55 3.95 -12.78 13.26
CA PRO A 55 3.57 -13.93 14.08
C PRO A 55 2.95 -13.53 15.44
N ASN A 56 3.49 -12.51 16.09
CA ASN A 56 3.03 -12.00 17.38
C ASN A 56 1.71 -11.22 17.21
N ILE A 57 1.61 -10.44 16.14
CA ILE A 57 0.41 -9.68 15.76
C ILE A 57 -0.78 -10.65 15.53
N ALA A 58 -0.57 -11.71 14.74
CA ALA A 58 -1.58 -12.74 14.49
C ALA A 58 -1.98 -13.46 15.77
N LYS A 59 -0.99 -13.86 16.62
CA LYS A 59 -1.24 -14.50 17.90
C LYS A 59 -2.04 -13.62 18.88
N ALA A 60 -1.84 -12.30 18.81
CA ALA A 60 -2.60 -11.33 19.60
C ALA A 60 -4.04 -11.10 19.08
N GLY A 61 -4.40 -11.67 17.90
CA GLY A 61 -5.75 -11.61 17.34
C GLY A 61 -5.97 -10.42 16.39
N PHE A 62 -4.95 -9.67 16.01
CA PHE A 62 -5.09 -8.64 14.98
C PHE A 62 -5.28 -9.30 13.61
N THR A 63 -6.29 -8.84 12.88
CA THR A 63 -6.66 -9.38 11.56
C THR A 63 -6.05 -8.61 10.40
N ALA A 64 -5.56 -7.41 10.69
CA ALA A 64 -4.88 -6.56 9.72
C ALA A 64 -3.82 -5.68 10.39
N VAL A 65 -2.83 -5.30 9.62
CA VAL A 65 -1.88 -4.22 9.92
C VAL A 65 -2.10 -3.08 8.94
N GLN A 66 -1.96 -1.84 9.41
CA GLN A 66 -1.93 -0.65 8.56
C GLN A 66 -0.52 -0.06 8.61
N THR A 67 0.12 0.10 7.45
CA THR A 67 1.45 0.71 7.34
C THR A 67 1.35 2.24 7.35
N SER A 68 2.46 2.94 7.61
CA SER A 68 2.63 4.33 7.17
C SER A 68 2.69 4.42 5.64
N PRO A 69 2.52 5.63 5.04
CA PRO A 69 2.69 5.81 3.60
C PRO A 69 4.00 5.28 3.07
N VAL A 70 3.94 4.54 1.95
CA VAL A 70 5.09 3.83 1.37
C VAL A 70 5.76 4.57 0.21
N HIS A 71 5.19 5.69 -0.25
CA HIS A 71 5.76 6.48 -1.35
C HIS A 71 7.05 7.21 -0.94
N GLU A 72 7.84 7.64 -1.93
CA GLU A 72 8.98 8.53 -1.70
C GLU A 72 8.52 9.83 -1.03
N ARG A 73 9.24 10.28 0.00
CA ARG A 73 8.91 11.47 0.79
C ARG A 73 9.91 12.60 0.61
N ALA A 74 9.45 13.82 0.71
CA ALA A 74 10.26 15.03 0.55
C ALA A 74 11.19 15.29 1.75
N GLY A 75 10.79 14.92 2.94
CA GLY A 75 11.57 15.05 4.17
C GLY A 75 12.60 13.93 4.34
N LYS A 76 13.61 14.20 5.16
CA LYS A 76 14.67 13.21 5.46
C LYS A 76 14.24 12.19 6.53
N GLY A 77 12.97 12.19 6.94
CA GLY A 77 12.45 11.32 7.99
C GLY A 77 12.88 11.74 9.39
N SER A 78 13.20 13.02 9.58
CA SER A 78 13.56 13.59 10.89
C SER A 78 12.35 13.89 11.77
N VAL A 79 11.16 13.95 11.17
CA VAL A 79 9.90 14.23 11.86
C VAL A 79 8.80 13.29 11.37
N TRP A 80 7.89 12.91 12.25
CA TRP A 80 6.86 11.92 12.00
C TRP A 80 5.94 12.26 10.80
N TYR A 81 5.68 13.54 10.53
CA TYR A 81 4.79 13.96 9.43
C TYR A 81 5.44 13.97 8.05
N ASP A 82 6.75 13.74 7.94
CA ASP A 82 7.44 13.66 6.65
C ASP A 82 6.88 12.53 5.76
N VAL A 83 6.32 11.48 6.34
CA VAL A 83 5.66 10.40 5.58
C VAL A 83 4.43 10.87 4.81
N TYR A 84 3.81 11.99 5.21
CA TYR A 84 2.65 12.61 4.55
C TYR A 84 3.05 13.74 3.59
N ARG A 85 4.32 13.83 3.22
CA ARG A 85 4.86 14.83 2.27
C ARG A 85 5.42 14.13 1.02
N PRO A 86 4.55 13.71 0.07
CA PRO A 86 4.99 13.00 -1.12
C PRO A 86 6.00 13.81 -1.94
N TYR A 87 7.16 13.19 -2.19
CA TYR A 87 8.15 13.66 -3.16
C TYR A 87 7.87 13.07 -4.54
N ASP A 88 7.55 11.78 -4.58
CA ASP A 88 7.16 11.06 -5.79
C ASP A 88 6.24 9.88 -5.44
N PHE A 89 5.47 9.41 -6.42
CA PHE A 89 4.56 8.28 -6.29
C PHE A 89 5.24 6.97 -6.74
N LYS A 90 6.43 6.72 -6.17
CA LYS A 90 7.13 5.43 -6.24
C LYS A 90 7.17 4.81 -4.85
N ILE A 91 7.17 3.49 -4.76
CA ILE A 91 7.34 2.80 -3.48
C ILE A 91 8.81 2.86 -3.07
N GLY A 92 9.07 3.34 -1.87
CA GLY A 92 10.38 3.39 -1.25
C GLY A 92 10.61 4.68 -0.46
N ASN A 93 10.91 4.54 0.82
CA ASN A 93 11.31 5.62 1.72
C ASN A 93 12.15 5.05 2.87
N GLY A 94 12.42 5.84 3.92
CA GLY A 94 13.21 5.37 5.07
C GLY A 94 12.57 4.25 5.89
N LEU A 95 11.30 3.92 5.66
CA LEU A 95 10.61 2.82 6.34
C LEU A 95 10.67 1.49 5.58
N GLY A 96 11.09 1.51 4.32
CA GLY A 96 11.28 0.30 3.53
C GLY A 96 11.17 0.52 2.02
N THR A 97 11.49 -0.53 1.28
CA THR A 97 11.49 -0.61 -0.19
C THR A 97 10.26 -1.35 -0.71
N GLU A 98 10.09 -1.40 -2.04
CA GLU A 98 9.08 -2.24 -2.69
C GLU A 98 9.30 -3.73 -2.38
N ALA A 99 10.57 -4.17 -2.26
CA ALA A 99 10.89 -5.54 -1.91
C ALA A 99 10.46 -5.87 -0.47
N ASP A 100 10.67 -4.94 0.47
CA ASP A 100 10.24 -5.11 1.86
C ASP A 100 8.72 -5.16 1.97
N LEU A 101 7.98 -4.35 1.18
CA LEU A 101 6.52 -4.43 1.13
C LEU A 101 6.05 -5.80 0.64
N LYS A 102 6.66 -6.33 -0.42
CA LYS A 102 6.35 -7.68 -0.93
C LYS A 102 6.62 -8.76 0.11
N ALA A 103 7.73 -8.67 0.82
CA ALA A 103 8.09 -9.61 1.87
C ALA A 103 7.12 -9.54 3.05
N LEU A 104 6.72 -8.34 3.47
CA LEU A 104 5.69 -8.13 4.49
C LEU A 104 4.36 -8.76 4.07
N CYS A 105 3.87 -8.48 2.85
CA CYS A 105 2.60 -9.03 2.37
C CYS A 105 2.64 -10.56 2.31
N ALA A 106 3.71 -11.15 1.78
CA ALA A 106 3.89 -12.61 1.77
C ALA A 106 3.85 -13.18 3.19
N LYS A 107 4.57 -12.56 4.13
CA LYS A 107 4.59 -12.99 5.53
C LYS A 107 3.23 -12.86 6.20
N ALA A 108 2.53 -11.76 5.97
CA ALA A 108 1.20 -11.52 6.52
C ALA A 108 0.20 -12.58 6.02
N HIS A 109 0.25 -12.94 4.74
CA HIS A 109 -0.59 -14.00 4.17
C HIS A 109 -0.35 -15.36 4.81
N GLU A 110 0.90 -15.73 5.11
CA GLU A 110 1.21 -16.99 5.83
C GLU A 110 0.47 -17.11 7.17
N TYR A 111 0.14 -15.99 7.79
CA TYR A 111 -0.50 -15.90 9.11
C TYR A 111 -1.97 -15.48 9.06
N GLY A 112 -2.55 -15.29 7.87
CA GLY A 112 -3.93 -14.83 7.70
C GLY A 112 -4.15 -13.36 8.08
N VAL A 113 -3.07 -12.56 8.18
CA VAL A 113 -3.13 -11.12 8.46
C VAL A 113 -3.21 -10.34 7.15
N LYS A 114 -4.11 -9.37 7.07
CA LYS A 114 -4.23 -8.47 5.92
C LYS A 114 -3.30 -7.28 6.05
N VAL A 115 -2.83 -6.74 4.93
CA VAL A 115 -2.02 -5.52 4.91
C VAL A 115 -2.82 -4.39 4.28
N ILE A 116 -2.99 -3.31 5.03
CA ILE A 116 -3.57 -2.05 4.57
C ILE A 116 -2.42 -1.08 4.37
N VAL A 117 -2.27 -0.58 3.15
CA VAL A 117 -1.21 0.38 2.83
C VAL A 117 -1.80 1.78 2.78
N ASP A 118 -1.25 2.69 3.58
CA ASP A 118 -1.62 4.10 3.52
C ASP A 118 -1.04 4.74 2.25
N VAL A 119 -1.85 5.53 1.54
CA VAL A 119 -1.48 6.20 0.29
C VAL A 119 -1.95 7.65 0.32
N VAL A 120 -1.01 8.58 0.29
CA VAL A 120 -1.31 10.00 0.15
C VAL A 120 -1.40 10.35 -1.33
N ALA A 121 -2.62 10.39 -1.88
CA ALA A 121 -2.86 10.66 -3.30
C ALA A 121 -3.44 12.06 -3.58
N ASN A 122 -3.73 12.84 -2.54
CA ASN A 122 -4.37 14.14 -2.63
C ASN A 122 -3.40 15.27 -2.97
N HIS A 123 -2.18 15.21 -2.47
CA HIS A 123 -1.24 16.33 -2.53
C HIS A 123 0.20 15.86 -2.67
N THR A 124 1.09 16.82 -2.98
CA THR A 124 2.55 16.66 -2.89
C THR A 124 3.14 17.65 -1.89
N ASP A 125 4.45 17.55 -1.62
CA ASP A 125 5.16 18.58 -0.86
C ASP A 125 5.14 19.95 -1.57
N TYR A 126 5.53 21.02 -0.88
CA TYR A 126 5.53 22.45 -1.32
C TYR A 126 6.49 22.78 -2.47
N GLY A 127 6.79 21.88 -3.38
CA GLY A 127 7.70 22.11 -4.50
C GLY A 127 9.03 21.37 -4.37
N ASN A 128 9.30 20.72 -3.25
CA ASN A 128 10.34 19.70 -3.16
C ASN A 128 9.76 18.38 -3.65
N VAL A 129 9.63 18.25 -4.97
CA VAL A 129 8.99 17.14 -5.67
C VAL A 129 9.87 16.67 -6.84
N ALA A 130 9.66 15.45 -7.29
CA ALA A 130 10.30 14.90 -8.48
C ALA A 130 9.99 15.76 -9.73
N ASP A 131 10.91 15.78 -10.71
CA ASP A 131 10.78 16.64 -11.90
C ASP A 131 9.45 16.48 -12.63
N ARG A 132 8.92 15.26 -12.72
CA ARG A 132 7.62 14.98 -13.34
C ARG A 132 6.43 15.58 -12.61
N LEU A 133 6.61 16.07 -11.40
CA LEU A 133 5.59 16.70 -10.55
C LEU A 133 5.77 18.21 -10.43
N LYS A 134 6.71 18.82 -11.18
CA LYS A 134 6.95 20.26 -11.13
C LYS A 134 6.01 21.08 -12.02
N ASP A 135 5.30 20.43 -12.94
CA ASP A 135 4.33 21.10 -13.81
C ASP A 135 3.13 21.59 -12.99
N GLN A 136 2.91 22.89 -12.98
CA GLN A 136 1.80 23.52 -12.24
C GLN A 136 0.43 23.14 -12.80
N GLY A 137 0.34 22.68 -14.05
CA GLY A 137 -0.88 22.14 -14.65
C GLY A 137 -1.37 20.83 -14.03
N LEU A 138 -0.59 20.21 -13.13
CA LEU A 138 -0.98 19.01 -12.41
C LEU A 138 -1.79 19.30 -11.13
N TYR A 139 -1.89 20.58 -10.74
CA TYR A 139 -2.45 21.00 -9.47
C TYR A 139 -3.69 21.86 -9.65
N HIS A 140 -4.59 21.79 -8.68
CA HIS A 140 -5.65 22.77 -8.57
C HIS A 140 -5.10 24.17 -8.37
N GLN A 141 -5.90 25.20 -8.70
CA GLN A 141 -5.46 26.60 -8.50
C GLN A 141 -5.09 26.82 -7.02
N PRO A 142 -3.94 27.45 -6.75
CA PRO A 142 -3.42 27.57 -5.40
C PRO A 142 -4.16 28.63 -4.60
N PHE A 143 -5.32 28.29 -4.08
CA PHE A 143 -5.97 29.10 -3.06
C PHE A 143 -6.08 28.32 -1.75
N ASP A 144 -5.91 29.00 -0.63
CA ASP A 144 -6.04 28.39 0.68
C ASP A 144 -7.52 28.26 1.04
N VAL A 145 -7.88 27.18 1.79
CA VAL A 145 -9.23 27.05 2.32
C VAL A 145 -9.46 28.12 3.39
N GLY A 146 -10.23 29.15 3.05
CA GLY A 146 -10.61 30.24 3.97
C GLY A 146 -11.91 29.96 4.72
N ASN A 147 -12.78 29.14 4.15
CA ASN A 147 -14.05 28.75 4.75
C ASN A 147 -14.24 27.23 4.69
N TRP A 148 -14.11 26.57 5.81
CA TRP A 148 -14.24 25.11 5.95
C TRP A 148 -15.68 24.58 5.78
N HIS A 149 -16.68 25.46 5.76
CA HIS A 149 -18.07 25.11 5.45
C HIS A 149 -18.41 25.27 3.95
N ASP A 150 -17.50 25.86 3.18
CA ASP A 150 -17.64 25.97 1.73
C ASP A 150 -17.09 24.70 1.06
N ARG A 151 -18.02 23.87 0.54
CA ARG A 151 -17.66 22.62 -0.11
C ARG A 151 -16.68 22.81 -1.29
N HIS A 152 -16.83 23.88 -2.07
CA HIS A 152 -15.95 24.15 -3.20
C HIS A 152 -14.52 24.43 -2.71
N GLN A 153 -14.38 25.30 -1.70
CA GLN A 153 -13.05 25.57 -1.14
C GLN A 153 -12.39 24.31 -0.55
N VAL A 154 -13.15 23.49 0.19
CA VAL A 154 -12.63 22.27 0.79
C VAL A 154 -12.27 21.22 -0.27
N THR A 155 -12.97 21.19 -1.41
CA THR A 155 -12.70 20.23 -2.49
C THR A 155 -11.52 20.63 -3.37
N PHE A 156 -11.32 21.91 -3.62
CA PHE A 156 -10.35 22.42 -4.61
C PHE A 156 -9.27 23.33 -4.02
N GLY A 157 -9.35 23.67 -2.75
CA GLY A 157 -8.35 24.48 -2.06
C GLY A 157 -7.25 23.62 -1.44
N LYS A 158 -6.04 24.17 -1.39
CA LYS A 158 -4.92 23.51 -0.72
C LYS A 158 -5.06 23.62 0.80
N ILE A 159 -4.78 22.51 1.48
CA ILE A 159 -4.67 22.44 2.93
C ILE A 159 -3.17 22.44 3.27
N GLY A 160 -2.51 23.55 2.99
CA GLY A 160 -1.09 23.72 3.19
C GLY A 160 -0.25 23.24 2.01
N MET A 161 -0.23 21.95 1.67
CA MET A 161 0.54 21.38 0.56
C MET A 161 -0.17 21.53 -0.79
N TRP A 162 0.57 21.32 -1.90
CA TRP A 162 0.03 21.48 -3.25
C TRP A 162 -0.97 20.38 -3.59
N ASP A 163 -2.21 20.76 -3.81
CA ASP A 163 -3.34 19.87 -4.08
C ASP A 163 -3.34 19.39 -5.54
N LEU A 164 -3.28 18.08 -5.75
CA LEU A 164 -3.26 17.49 -7.09
C LEU A 164 -4.65 17.50 -7.72
N ASP A 165 -4.73 17.92 -8.98
CA ASP A 165 -5.96 17.72 -9.77
C ASP A 165 -6.10 16.23 -10.15
N THR A 166 -6.73 15.46 -9.28
CA THR A 166 -6.93 14.03 -9.48
C THR A 166 -7.89 13.69 -10.64
N ASN A 167 -8.57 14.68 -11.24
CA ASN A 167 -9.30 14.51 -12.50
C ASN A 167 -8.39 14.63 -13.73
N ASN A 168 -7.18 15.18 -13.56
CA ASN A 168 -6.21 15.31 -14.64
C ASN A 168 -5.67 13.92 -15.03
N PRO A 169 -5.80 13.49 -16.32
CA PRO A 169 -5.31 12.17 -16.77
C PRO A 169 -3.81 11.95 -16.52
N THR A 170 -3.00 13.02 -16.56
CA THR A 170 -1.56 12.92 -16.28
C THR A 170 -1.32 12.61 -14.80
N VAL A 171 -2.05 13.23 -13.88
CA VAL A 171 -1.99 12.92 -12.45
C VAL A 171 -2.42 11.48 -12.20
N GLN A 172 -3.51 11.04 -12.83
CA GLN A 172 -3.96 9.64 -12.73
C GLN A 172 -2.89 8.67 -13.23
N ALA A 173 -2.22 8.96 -14.35
CA ALA A 173 -1.14 8.13 -14.88
C ALA A 173 0.10 8.10 -13.96
N ILE A 174 0.32 9.13 -13.16
CA ILE A 174 1.40 9.19 -12.17
C ILE A 174 1.07 8.35 -10.92
N ILE A 175 -0.18 8.42 -10.44
CA ILE A 175 -0.61 7.77 -9.18
C ILE A 175 -0.98 6.30 -9.40
N THR A 176 -1.62 5.95 -10.52
CA THR A 176 -2.08 4.58 -10.80
C THR A 176 -0.99 3.50 -10.62
N PRO A 177 0.27 3.71 -11.08
CA PRO A 177 1.30 2.69 -10.92
C PRO A 177 1.62 2.31 -9.48
N ILE A 178 1.55 3.23 -8.51
CA ILE A 178 1.79 2.88 -7.10
C ILE A 178 0.65 2.03 -6.55
N ARG A 179 -0.60 2.37 -6.88
CA ARG A 179 -1.78 1.56 -6.52
C ARG A 179 -1.65 0.13 -7.06
N ASP A 180 -1.30 -0.01 -8.35
CA ASP A 180 -1.20 -1.31 -9.00
C ASP A 180 -0.06 -2.15 -8.42
N LYS A 181 1.09 -1.53 -8.12
CA LYS A 181 2.21 -2.20 -7.47
C LYS A 181 1.88 -2.67 -6.06
N ILE A 182 1.15 -1.86 -5.26
CA ILE A 182 0.67 -2.26 -3.94
C ILE A 182 -0.25 -3.47 -4.07
N ALA A 183 -1.23 -3.42 -4.98
CA ALA A 183 -2.15 -4.53 -5.22
C ALA A 183 -1.40 -5.82 -5.59
N ILE A 184 -0.46 -5.75 -6.54
CA ILE A 184 0.36 -6.92 -6.95
C ILE A 184 1.25 -7.42 -5.80
N SER A 185 1.77 -6.53 -4.96
CA SER A 185 2.64 -6.92 -3.85
C SER A 185 1.89 -7.67 -2.75
N CYS A 186 0.59 -7.41 -2.62
CA CYS A 186 -0.25 -7.94 -1.54
C CYS A 186 -1.29 -8.97 -2.03
N MET A 187 -1.19 -9.49 -3.27
CA MET A 187 -1.92 -10.65 -3.77
C MET A 187 -1.16 -11.93 -3.50
#